data_1ad14a5c51923edd4f0af3706cb90814
#
_entry.id   1ad14a5c51923edd4f0af3706cb90814
#
_cell.length_a   1.000
_cell.length_b   1.000
_cell.length_c   1.000
_cell.angle_alpha   90.00
_cell.angle_beta   90.00
_cell.angle_gamma   90.00
#
_symmetry.space_group_name_H-M   'P 1'
#
loop_
_entity.id
_entity.type
_entity.pdbx_description
1 polymer ?
#
loop_
_entity_poly.entity_id
_entity_poly.type
_entity_poly.pdbx_seq_one_letter_code
_entity_poly.pdbx_strand_id
1 'polypeptide(L)'
;MISPDSLSKIMISLACFLTLPALLFGKSSLQGAWKPLALLLFCSFACMAALASTWFGFVIWVELSSLVLAFLVASEDGPTARMYLYSQLTGGALLLLGAALLSAPGNPAPLGSVPATLQPLFLFALGFKAAFPGLHFWLPPTHSRAPSEVSLLLSGYAVKMGIYGLLRLVDQPSPGLLWIGILMALYGGLQALLQKDFKRVLACSTMSQLGFMAAALATGTSLGREAALFYLVIHALFKGLLFLTAGSLEKLCGTRDLSLLGGMASRAPLVFVFFLVGAASLGGVPGTGGYVGKGMLKAALRGHAMELWCLQLAGIFTVLYLCKLGYYTFLRPLPEAFENVPKSSRSLASSGMWAMGTLGIPLLLLGFFPRGIPFFPGEIPELWNFGSLGSALLPLGIGGTLFGLFPKLFRPRNDHIPDAEDLLAPGAALLIPSLGMLRKIHSGKIRHLFCFYFLALLGIFALLSL
;
A
#
# COMPACT_ATOMS: atom_id res chain seq x y z
N MET A 1 -1.48 -31.30 -8.84
CA MET A 1 -2.03 -29.99 -8.48
C MET A 1 -1.53 -29.65 -7.07
N ILE A 2 -0.69 -28.60 -6.92
CA ILE A 2 -0.25 -28.17 -5.59
C ILE A 2 -1.44 -27.48 -4.94
N SER A 3 -1.90 -28.01 -3.80
CA SER A 3 -2.96 -27.34 -3.03
C SER A 3 -2.40 -26.02 -2.49
N PRO A 4 -3.11 -24.88 -2.65
CA PRO A 4 -2.63 -23.60 -2.15
C PRO A 4 -2.49 -23.63 -0.62
N ASP A 5 -1.38 -23.14 -0.12
CA ASP A 5 -1.14 -22.99 1.31
C ASP A 5 -1.98 -21.83 1.91
N SER A 6 -1.95 -21.70 3.24
CA SER A 6 -2.73 -20.68 3.95
C SER A 6 -2.39 -19.25 3.47
N LEU A 7 -1.12 -18.97 3.19
CA LEU A 7 -0.67 -17.67 2.71
C LEU A 7 -1.26 -17.34 1.32
N SER A 8 -1.21 -18.29 0.37
CA SER A 8 -1.85 -18.17 -0.95
C SER A 8 -3.36 -17.98 -0.84
N LYS A 9 -4.03 -18.76 0.01
CA LYS A 9 -5.49 -18.65 0.22
C LYS A 9 -5.90 -17.28 0.73
N ILE A 10 -5.14 -16.72 1.69
CA ILE A 10 -5.38 -15.37 2.22
C ILE A 10 -5.22 -14.32 1.10
N MET A 11 -4.14 -14.41 0.32
CA MET A 11 -3.90 -13.45 -0.77
C MET A 11 -4.96 -13.52 -1.86
N ILE A 12 -5.42 -14.72 -2.24
CA ILE A 12 -6.52 -14.90 -3.20
C ILE A 12 -7.81 -14.29 -2.65
N SER A 13 -8.16 -14.62 -1.38
CA SER A 13 -9.34 -14.06 -0.72
C SER A 13 -9.29 -12.54 -0.67
N LEU A 14 -8.12 -11.97 -0.39
CA LEU A 14 -7.90 -10.52 -0.34
C LEU A 14 -8.06 -9.88 -1.73
N ALA A 15 -7.51 -10.49 -2.80
CA ALA A 15 -7.65 -9.99 -4.18
C ALA A 15 -9.12 -9.92 -4.59
N CYS A 16 -9.85 -11.02 -4.40
CA CYS A 16 -11.28 -11.09 -4.70
C CYS A 16 -12.09 -10.08 -3.87
N PHE A 17 -11.82 -10.03 -2.55
CA PHE A 17 -12.53 -9.14 -1.65
C PHE A 17 -12.33 -7.66 -2.00
N LEU A 18 -11.10 -7.20 -2.30
CA LEU A 18 -10.81 -5.81 -2.63
C LEU A 18 -11.33 -5.39 -4.00
N THR A 19 -11.46 -6.33 -4.93
CA THR A 19 -11.99 -6.04 -6.27
C THR A 19 -13.46 -5.62 -6.22
N LEU A 20 -14.26 -6.19 -5.29
CA LEU A 20 -15.66 -5.83 -5.12
C LEU A 20 -15.87 -4.34 -4.77
N PRO A 21 -15.28 -3.78 -3.69
CA PRO A 21 -15.43 -2.35 -3.41
C PRO A 21 -14.81 -1.46 -4.49
N ALA A 22 -13.76 -1.89 -5.20
CA ALA A 22 -13.22 -1.16 -6.33
C ALA A 22 -14.25 -1.03 -7.46
N LEU A 23 -14.94 -2.11 -7.82
CA LEU A 23 -16.03 -2.12 -8.82
C LEU A 23 -17.22 -1.27 -8.37
N LEU A 24 -17.65 -1.43 -7.11
CA LEU A 24 -18.78 -0.66 -6.55
C LEU A 24 -18.51 0.85 -6.54
N PHE A 25 -17.33 1.27 -6.08
CA PHE A 25 -16.95 2.68 -6.02
C PHE A 25 -16.74 3.26 -7.41
N GLY A 26 -16.13 2.48 -8.31
CA GLY A 26 -15.86 2.86 -9.67
C GLY A 26 -17.12 2.98 -10.55
N LYS A 27 -18.26 2.43 -10.13
CA LYS A 27 -19.49 2.40 -10.96
C LYS A 27 -19.88 3.78 -11.52
N SER A 28 -19.63 4.86 -10.76
CA SER A 28 -19.90 6.23 -11.19
C SER A 28 -18.76 6.89 -12.00
N SER A 29 -17.54 6.37 -11.94
CA SER A 29 -16.33 6.91 -12.60
C SER A 29 -15.80 6.01 -13.72
N LEU A 30 -16.20 4.73 -13.72
CA LEU A 30 -15.80 3.75 -14.74
C LEU A 30 -16.68 3.92 -16.00
N GLN A 31 -16.44 5.01 -16.75
CA GLN A 31 -17.05 5.14 -18.07
C GLN A 31 -16.37 4.19 -19.07
N GLY A 32 -17.19 3.37 -19.77
CA GLY A 32 -16.74 2.35 -20.71
C GLY A 32 -16.56 0.96 -20.08
N ALA A 33 -16.97 -0.07 -20.82
CA ALA A 33 -16.95 -1.46 -20.36
C ALA A 33 -15.54 -2.03 -20.07
N TRP A 34 -14.48 -1.42 -20.60
CA TRP A 34 -13.11 -1.90 -20.46
C TRP A 34 -12.52 -1.71 -19.04
N LYS A 35 -12.92 -0.64 -18.30
CA LYS A 35 -12.37 -0.40 -16.95
C LYS A 35 -12.80 -1.47 -15.93
N PRO A 36 -14.08 -1.86 -15.82
CA PRO A 36 -14.48 -3.01 -15.00
C PRO A 36 -13.80 -4.32 -15.43
N LEU A 37 -13.65 -4.55 -16.74
CA LEU A 37 -12.94 -5.72 -17.25
C LEU A 37 -11.47 -5.72 -16.81
N ALA A 38 -10.80 -4.56 -16.86
CA ALA A 38 -9.42 -4.42 -16.39
C ALA A 38 -9.29 -4.72 -14.88
N LEU A 39 -10.25 -4.29 -14.04
CA LEU A 39 -10.25 -4.64 -12.62
C LEU A 39 -10.41 -6.15 -12.39
N LEU A 40 -11.26 -6.83 -13.16
CA LEU A 40 -11.41 -8.28 -13.10
C LEU A 40 -10.15 -9.01 -13.60
N LEU A 41 -9.52 -8.50 -14.66
CA LEU A 41 -8.26 -9.03 -15.18
C LEU A 41 -7.13 -8.87 -14.17
N PHE A 42 -7.04 -7.70 -13.49
CA PHE A 42 -6.13 -7.50 -12.38
C PHE A 42 -6.35 -8.55 -11.28
N CYS A 43 -7.60 -8.78 -10.87
CA CYS A 43 -7.94 -9.77 -9.86
C CYS A 43 -7.47 -11.18 -10.28
N SER A 44 -7.70 -11.56 -11.54
CA SER A 44 -7.28 -12.85 -12.07
C SER A 44 -5.77 -13.03 -12.02
N PHE A 45 -4.99 -12.05 -12.49
CA PHE A 45 -3.53 -12.10 -12.43
C PHE A 45 -2.99 -12.06 -11.00
N ALA A 46 -3.63 -11.31 -10.11
CA ALA A 46 -3.32 -11.27 -8.69
C ALA A 46 -3.52 -12.64 -8.01
N CYS A 47 -4.60 -13.34 -8.34
CA CYS A 47 -4.85 -14.70 -7.87
C CYS A 47 -3.81 -15.69 -8.42
N MET A 48 -3.47 -15.60 -9.71
CA MET A 48 -2.45 -16.45 -10.31
C MET A 48 -1.06 -16.21 -9.70
N ALA A 49 -0.72 -14.95 -9.37
CA ALA A 49 0.52 -14.63 -8.66
C ALA A 49 0.58 -15.29 -7.27
N ALA A 50 -0.55 -15.29 -6.54
CA ALA A 50 -0.64 -15.94 -5.24
C ALA A 50 -0.59 -17.47 -5.31
N LEU A 51 -1.00 -18.06 -6.44
CA LEU A 51 -0.96 -19.51 -6.72
C LEU A 51 0.39 -19.98 -7.28
N ALA A 52 1.27 -19.06 -7.65
CA ALA A 52 2.55 -19.43 -8.25
C ALA A 52 3.38 -20.30 -7.31
N SER A 53 3.92 -21.41 -7.84
CA SER A 53 4.80 -22.33 -7.12
C SER A 53 6.29 -22.04 -7.33
N THR A 54 6.62 -21.20 -8.30
CA THR A 54 7.99 -20.84 -8.67
C THR A 54 8.19 -19.34 -8.69
N TRP A 55 9.43 -18.87 -8.51
CA TRP A 55 9.77 -17.45 -8.64
C TRP A 55 9.44 -16.90 -10.02
N PHE A 56 9.65 -17.66 -11.09
CA PHE A 56 9.28 -17.25 -12.46
C PHE A 56 7.79 -16.99 -12.58
N GLY A 57 6.96 -17.98 -12.17
CA GLY A 57 5.50 -17.83 -12.22
C GLY A 57 5.01 -16.64 -11.40
N PHE A 58 5.56 -16.48 -10.19
CA PHE A 58 5.24 -15.34 -9.32
C PHE A 58 5.52 -14.01 -10.03
N VAL A 59 6.73 -13.82 -10.57
CA VAL A 59 7.11 -12.56 -11.22
C VAL A 59 6.24 -12.28 -12.43
N ILE A 60 6.02 -13.26 -13.31
CA ILE A 60 5.21 -13.07 -14.53
C ILE A 60 3.80 -12.56 -14.16
N TRP A 61 3.12 -13.22 -13.24
CA TRP A 61 1.76 -12.84 -12.87
C TRP A 61 1.68 -11.51 -12.13
N VAL A 62 2.68 -11.20 -11.29
CA VAL A 62 2.78 -9.88 -10.65
C VAL A 62 3.01 -8.78 -11.68
N GLU A 63 3.88 -9.00 -12.67
CA GLU A 63 4.10 -7.99 -13.71
C GLU A 63 2.87 -7.79 -14.60
N LEU A 64 2.15 -8.86 -14.96
CA LEU A 64 0.89 -8.74 -15.68
C LEU A 64 -0.16 -7.96 -14.89
N SER A 65 -0.25 -8.18 -13.57
CA SER A 65 -1.13 -7.38 -12.71
C SER A 65 -0.70 -5.90 -12.65
N SER A 66 0.60 -5.64 -12.62
CA SER A 66 1.17 -4.28 -12.63
C SER A 66 0.91 -3.56 -13.96
N LEU A 67 0.98 -4.26 -15.09
CA LEU A 67 0.62 -3.73 -16.41
C LEU A 67 -0.84 -3.27 -16.47
N VAL A 68 -1.77 -4.06 -15.92
CA VAL A 68 -3.18 -3.67 -15.87
C VAL A 68 -3.37 -2.41 -15.05
N LEU A 69 -2.73 -2.31 -13.87
CA LEU A 69 -2.81 -1.09 -13.04
C LEU A 69 -2.17 0.11 -13.74
N ALA A 70 -1.03 -0.07 -14.42
CA ALA A 70 -0.41 0.99 -15.21
C ALA A 70 -1.35 1.51 -16.30
N PHE A 71 -2.08 0.63 -16.97
CA PHE A 71 -3.07 1.00 -17.97
C PHE A 71 -4.24 1.78 -17.38
N LEU A 72 -4.73 1.37 -16.20
CA LEU A 72 -5.76 2.12 -15.46
C LEU A 72 -5.27 3.49 -14.99
N VAL A 73 -4.01 3.62 -14.55
CA VAL A 73 -3.42 4.93 -14.20
C VAL A 73 -3.23 5.79 -15.46
N ALA A 74 -2.88 5.18 -16.59
CA ALA A 74 -2.64 5.90 -17.85
C ALA A 74 -3.90 6.57 -18.41
N SER A 75 -5.09 6.12 -18.02
CA SER A 75 -6.34 6.78 -18.41
C SER A 75 -6.48 8.18 -17.80
N GLU A 76 -5.74 8.48 -16.75
CA GLU A 76 -5.75 9.77 -16.05
C GLU A 76 -4.43 10.54 -16.29
N ASP A 77 -3.27 9.87 -16.14
CA ASP A 77 -1.95 10.49 -16.29
C ASP A 77 -0.91 9.53 -16.87
N GLY A 78 -0.61 9.71 -18.15
CA GLY A 78 0.35 8.87 -18.88
C GLY A 78 1.79 8.94 -18.36
N PRO A 79 2.35 10.12 -18.02
CA PRO A 79 3.69 10.22 -17.42
C PRO A 79 3.83 9.41 -16.13
N THR A 80 2.90 9.56 -15.18
CA THR A 80 2.88 8.81 -13.93
C THR A 80 2.73 7.31 -14.15
N ALA A 81 1.88 6.90 -15.08
CA ALA A 81 1.71 5.49 -15.43
C ALA A 81 3.02 4.87 -15.97
N ARG A 82 3.79 5.61 -16.80
CA ARG A 82 5.11 5.15 -17.26
C ARG A 82 6.11 5.03 -16.13
N MET A 83 6.16 6.00 -15.22
CA MET A 83 7.04 5.96 -14.05
C MET A 83 6.72 4.74 -13.17
N TYR A 84 5.44 4.51 -12.87
CA TYR A 84 4.98 3.32 -12.17
C TYR A 84 5.42 2.04 -12.87
N LEU A 85 5.13 1.95 -14.18
CA LEU A 85 5.45 0.76 -14.98
C LEU A 85 6.95 0.47 -15.00
N TYR A 86 7.79 1.47 -15.28
CA TYR A 86 9.25 1.29 -15.29
C TYR A 86 9.78 0.84 -13.94
N SER A 87 9.28 1.42 -12.85
CA SER A 87 9.67 0.99 -11.51
C SER A 87 9.32 -0.48 -11.25
N GLN A 88 8.07 -0.89 -11.59
CA GLN A 88 7.64 -2.28 -11.38
C GLN A 88 8.44 -3.25 -12.25
N LEU A 89 8.64 -2.93 -13.54
CA LEU A 89 9.38 -3.78 -14.47
C LEU A 89 10.87 -3.89 -14.11
N THR A 90 11.48 -2.83 -13.55
CA THR A 90 12.87 -2.91 -13.04
C THR A 90 12.95 -3.93 -11.90
N GLY A 91 12.05 -3.84 -10.92
CA GLY A 91 11.99 -4.84 -9.85
C GLY A 91 11.72 -6.25 -10.38
N GLY A 92 10.81 -6.39 -11.35
CA GLY A 92 10.48 -7.66 -12.00
C GLY A 92 11.65 -8.26 -12.76
N ALA A 93 12.39 -7.46 -13.53
CA ALA A 93 13.57 -7.91 -14.27
C ALA A 93 14.69 -8.42 -13.34
N LEU A 94 14.91 -7.72 -12.22
CA LEU A 94 15.86 -8.17 -11.20
C LEU A 94 15.42 -9.46 -10.51
N LEU A 95 14.12 -9.63 -10.24
CA LEU A 95 13.57 -10.88 -9.71
C LEU A 95 13.70 -12.03 -10.71
N LEU A 96 13.45 -11.77 -12.02
CA LEU A 96 13.65 -12.77 -13.08
C LEU A 96 15.12 -13.17 -13.19
N LEU A 97 16.04 -12.21 -13.10
CA LEU A 97 17.47 -12.49 -13.06
C LEU A 97 17.83 -13.39 -11.87
N GLY A 98 17.35 -13.03 -10.67
CA GLY A 98 17.54 -13.85 -9.46
C GLY A 98 16.97 -15.26 -9.61
N ALA A 99 15.77 -15.38 -10.16
CA ALA A 99 15.12 -16.65 -10.42
C ALA A 99 15.93 -17.50 -11.45
N ALA A 100 16.46 -16.88 -12.50
CA ALA A 100 17.30 -17.55 -13.49
C ALA A 100 18.61 -18.06 -12.87
N LEU A 101 19.28 -17.25 -12.04
CA LEU A 101 20.51 -17.65 -11.34
C LEU A 101 20.27 -18.77 -10.32
N LEU A 102 19.06 -18.90 -9.80
CA LEU A 102 18.69 -19.92 -8.82
C LEU A 102 18.22 -21.22 -9.47
N SER A 103 17.78 -21.18 -10.72
CA SER A 103 17.18 -22.32 -11.41
C SER A 103 18.24 -23.18 -12.11
N ALA A 104 18.03 -24.50 -12.12
CA ALA A 104 18.75 -25.40 -12.98
C ALA A 104 17.99 -25.65 -14.31
N PRO A 105 18.65 -26.07 -15.40
CA PRO A 105 17.98 -26.41 -16.67
C PRO A 105 16.85 -27.42 -16.43
N GLY A 106 15.64 -27.11 -16.89
CA GLY A 106 14.47 -27.96 -16.73
C GLY A 106 13.87 -28.02 -15.32
N ASN A 107 14.44 -27.28 -14.32
CA ASN A 107 13.97 -27.28 -12.95
C ASN A 107 13.88 -25.84 -12.42
N PRO A 108 12.77 -25.12 -12.62
CA PRO A 108 12.60 -23.75 -12.18
C PRO A 108 12.59 -23.65 -10.65
N ALA A 109 13.26 -22.64 -10.12
CA ALA A 109 13.39 -22.42 -8.68
C ALA A 109 12.02 -22.29 -7.99
N PRO A 110 11.74 -23.06 -6.93
CA PRO A 110 10.50 -22.97 -6.16
C PRO A 110 10.37 -21.60 -5.50
N LEU A 111 9.13 -21.15 -5.29
CA LEU A 111 8.84 -19.90 -4.57
C LEU A 111 9.07 -20.10 -3.07
N GLY A 112 10.24 -19.71 -2.58
CA GLY A 112 10.66 -19.92 -1.19
C GLY A 112 11.96 -19.20 -0.87
N SER A 113 12.63 -19.64 0.19
CA SER A 113 13.93 -19.11 0.61
C SER A 113 15.00 -19.34 -0.47
N VAL A 114 15.97 -18.46 -0.51
CA VAL A 114 17.08 -18.47 -1.46
C VAL A 114 18.41 -18.45 -0.72
N PRO A 115 19.52 -18.95 -1.35
CA PRO A 115 20.84 -18.88 -0.77
C PRO A 115 21.21 -17.44 -0.33
N ALA A 116 21.97 -17.32 0.77
CA ALA A 116 22.37 -16.03 1.34
C ALA A 116 23.07 -15.11 0.32
N THR A 117 23.78 -15.68 -0.66
CA THR A 117 24.46 -14.94 -1.73
C THR A 117 23.51 -14.23 -2.68
N LEU A 118 22.29 -14.74 -2.88
CA LEU A 118 21.26 -14.15 -3.74
C LEU A 118 20.22 -13.32 -2.97
N GLN A 119 20.14 -13.47 -1.64
CA GLN A 119 19.18 -12.71 -0.83
C GLN A 119 19.23 -11.19 -1.07
N PRO A 120 20.40 -10.52 -1.15
CA PRO A 120 20.45 -9.08 -1.40
C PRO A 120 19.80 -8.68 -2.73
N LEU A 121 19.97 -9.48 -3.80
CA LEU A 121 19.34 -9.23 -5.09
C LEU A 121 17.82 -9.33 -4.98
N PHE A 122 17.30 -10.38 -4.34
CA PHE A 122 15.85 -10.55 -4.15
C PHE A 122 15.27 -9.47 -3.24
N LEU A 123 15.94 -9.10 -2.14
CA LEU A 123 15.51 -8.02 -1.25
C LEU A 123 15.46 -6.67 -1.99
N PHE A 124 16.49 -6.35 -2.78
CA PHE A 124 16.51 -5.12 -3.56
C PHE A 124 15.40 -5.11 -4.62
N ALA A 125 15.20 -6.20 -5.33
CA ALA A 125 14.17 -6.34 -6.35
C ALA A 125 12.75 -6.25 -5.77
N LEU A 126 12.47 -6.95 -4.65
CA LEU A 126 11.20 -6.84 -3.92
C LEU A 126 11.01 -5.44 -3.31
N GLY A 127 12.11 -4.73 -3.03
CA GLY A 127 12.08 -3.35 -2.53
C GLY A 127 11.41 -2.37 -3.49
N PHE A 128 11.49 -2.55 -4.81
CA PHE A 128 10.72 -1.77 -5.78
C PHE A 128 9.21 -1.95 -5.58
N LYS A 129 8.77 -3.19 -5.32
CA LYS A 129 7.34 -3.51 -5.12
C LYS A 129 6.84 -3.11 -3.73
N ALA A 130 7.67 -3.32 -2.70
CA ALA A 130 7.38 -2.96 -1.32
C ALA A 130 7.68 -1.48 -0.99
N ALA A 131 8.13 -0.69 -1.98
CA ALA A 131 8.46 0.72 -1.84
C ALA A 131 9.51 0.99 -0.73
N PHE A 132 10.67 0.31 -0.78
CA PHE A 132 11.79 0.56 0.12
C PHE A 132 12.33 2.00 -0.02
N PRO A 133 13.00 2.53 1.00
CA PRO A 133 13.58 3.88 0.92
C PRO A 133 14.49 4.02 -0.31
N GLY A 134 14.32 5.11 -1.05
CA GLY A 134 14.97 5.33 -2.35
C GLY A 134 14.28 4.64 -3.54
N LEU A 135 13.56 3.53 -3.33
CA LEU A 135 12.83 2.80 -4.39
C LEU A 135 11.33 3.14 -4.44
N HIS A 136 10.85 3.98 -3.52
CA HIS A 136 9.43 4.36 -3.36
C HIS A 136 9.00 5.56 -4.22
N PHE A 137 9.88 6.14 -5.02
CA PHE A 137 9.64 7.36 -5.80
C PHE A 137 8.35 7.31 -6.65
N TRP A 138 7.95 6.13 -7.08
CA TRP A 138 6.75 5.92 -7.87
C TRP A 138 5.45 5.98 -7.04
N LEU A 139 5.52 5.70 -5.73
CA LEU A 139 4.34 5.45 -4.90
C LEU A 139 3.49 6.70 -4.65
N PRO A 140 4.03 7.85 -4.14
CA PRO A 140 3.22 9.05 -3.88
C PRO A 140 2.59 9.65 -5.15
N PRO A 141 3.32 9.84 -6.28
CA PRO A 141 2.73 10.40 -7.49
C PRO A 141 1.70 9.47 -8.11
N THR A 142 1.93 8.14 -8.12
CA THR A 142 0.96 7.20 -8.69
C THR A 142 -0.36 7.26 -7.93
N HIS A 143 -0.34 7.27 -6.60
CA HIS A 143 -1.57 7.38 -5.82
C HIS A 143 -2.27 8.71 -5.96
N SER A 144 -1.53 9.81 -6.10
CA SER A 144 -2.14 11.13 -6.27
C SER A 144 -2.84 11.31 -7.62
N ARG A 145 -2.38 10.60 -8.66
CA ARG A 145 -2.95 10.69 -10.02
C ARG A 145 -3.95 9.58 -10.34
N ALA A 146 -3.80 8.41 -9.72
CA ALA A 146 -4.70 7.28 -9.96
C ALA A 146 -6.14 7.56 -9.49
N PRO A 147 -7.17 7.02 -10.18
CA PRO A 147 -8.51 6.95 -9.65
C PRO A 147 -8.52 6.29 -8.26
N SER A 148 -9.49 6.62 -7.41
CA SER A 148 -9.47 6.14 -6.02
C SER A 148 -9.72 4.65 -5.90
N GLU A 149 -10.52 4.05 -6.77
CA GLU A 149 -10.71 2.61 -6.90
C GLU A 149 -9.43 1.89 -7.32
N VAL A 150 -8.59 2.53 -8.16
CA VAL A 150 -7.27 2.00 -8.54
C VAL A 150 -6.28 2.18 -7.38
N SER A 151 -6.32 3.31 -6.67
CA SER A 151 -5.50 3.55 -5.47
C SER A 151 -5.81 2.54 -4.35
N LEU A 152 -7.09 2.11 -4.22
CA LEU A 152 -7.47 1.02 -3.33
C LEU A 152 -6.70 -0.26 -3.67
N LEU A 153 -6.64 -0.66 -4.95
CA LEU A 153 -5.94 -1.88 -5.38
C LEU A 153 -4.42 -1.72 -5.32
N LEU A 154 -3.88 -0.56 -5.70
CA LEU A 154 -2.45 -0.24 -5.57
C LEU A 154 -1.98 -0.39 -4.13
N SER A 155 -2.64 0.33 -3.20
CA SER A 155 -2.28 0.28 -1.79
C SER A 155 -2.80 -0.98 -1.09
N GLY A 156 -3.99 -1.47 -1.45
CA GLY A 156 -4.62 -2.63 -0.83
C GLY A 156 -3.98 -3.96 -1.22
N TYR A 157 -3.44 -4.08 -2.44
CA TYR A 157 -2.92 -5.34 -2.95
C TYR A 157 -1.54 -5.24 -3.62
N ALA A 158 -1.34 -4.35 -4.61
CA ALA A 158 -0.11 -4.37 -5.43
C ALA A 158 1.17 -4.25 -4.60
N VAL A 159 1.26 -3.29 -3.68
CA VAL A 159 2.42 -3.16 -2.78
C VAL A 159 2.58 -4.36 -1.82
N LYS A 160 1.49 -5.11 -1.56
CA LYS A 160 1.52 -6.31 -0.73
C LYS A 160 2.17 -7.49 -1.43
N MET A 161 2.23 -7.50 -2.76
CA MET A 161 2.99 -8.52 -3.47
C MET A 161 4.50 -8.43 -3.17
N GLY A 162 5.02 -7.23 -2.85
CA GLY A 162 6.36 -7.09 -2.30
C GLY A 162 6.50 -7.75 -0.92
N ILE A 163 5.56 -7.50 0.01
CA ILE A 163 5.54 -8.15 1.34
C ILE A 163 5.29 -9.66 1.22
N TYR A 164 4.41 -10.08 0.30
CA TYR A 164 4.19 -11.51 0.02
C TYR A 164 5.47 -12.20 -0.46
N GLY A 165 6.21 -11.57 -1.38
CA GLY A 165 7.52 -12.06 -1.80
C GLY A 165 8.52 -12.14 -0.64
N LEU A 166 8.53 -11.14 0.26
CA LEU A 166 9.35 -11.18 1.48
C LEU A 166 8.91 -12.30 2.44
N LEU A 167 7.60 -12.54 2.61
CA LEU A 167 7.06 -13.67 3.40
C LEU A 167 7.46 -15.04 2.82
N ARG A 168 7.71 -15.14 1.51
CA ARG A 168 8.23 -16.35 0.86
C ARG A 168 9.75 -16.45 1.00
N LEU A 169 10.45 -15.32 0.95
CA LEU A 169 11.91 -15.25 0.92
C LEU A 169 12.56 -15.44 2.31
N VAL A 170 12.00 -14.76 3.34
CA VAL A 170 12.63 -14.62 4.66
C VAL A 170 12.16 -15.72 5.58
N ASP A 171 13.05 -16.63 5.95
CA ASP A 171 12.84 -17.73 6.89
C ASP A 171 13.76 -17.66 8.12
N GLN A 172 14.78 -16.78 8.08
CA GLN A 172 15.76 -16.55 9.12
C GLN A 172 15.82 -15.08 9.52
N PRO A 173 16.35 -14.74 10.71
CA PRO A 173 16.56 -13.36 11.10
C PRO A 173 17.38 -12.57 10.08
N SER A 174 16.90 -11.39 9.71
CA SER A 174 17.54 -10.51 8.72
C SER A 174 17.73 -9.10 9.27
N PRO A 175 18.88 -8.80 9.92
CA PRO A 175 19.14 -7.47 10.49
C PRO A 175 19.06 -6.34 9.47
N GLY A 176 19.51 -6.59 8.22
CA GLY A 176 19.41 -5.60 7.15
C GLY A 176 17.95 -5.23 6.82
N LEU A 177 17.07 -6.23 6.69
CA LEU A 177 15.65 -6.00 6.46
C LEU A 177 14.97 -5.33 7.67
N LEU A 178 15.40 -5.64 8.90
CA LEU A 178 14.91 -5.01 10.13
C LEU A 178 15.13 -3.49 10.08
N TRP A 179 16.35 -3.06 9.80
CA TRP A 179 16.69 -1.63 9.72
C TRP A 179 16.06 -0.94 8.50
N ILE A 180 15.94 -1.62 7.37
CA ILE A 180 15.16 -1.12 6.22
C ILE A 180 13.71 -0.90 6.64
N GLY A 181 13.07 -1.85 7.32
CA GLY A 181 11.70 -1.73 7.81
C GLY A 181 11.52 -0.56 8.78
N ILE A 182 12.46 -0.36 9.72
CA ILE A 182 12.45 0.78 10.64
C ILE A 182 12.58 2.11 9.89
N LEU A 183 13.52 2.20 8.96
CA LEU A 183 13.71 3.40 8.14
C LEU A 183 12.45 3.71 7.32
N MET A 184 11.82 2.70 6.72
CA MET A 184 10.53 2.85 6.05
C MET A 184 9.46 3.42 6.98
N ALA A 185 9.37 2.88 8.20
CA ALA A 185 8.35 3.26 9.18
C ALA A 185 8.52 4.74 9.58
N LEU A 186 9.73 5.15 9.91
CA LEU A 186 10.05 6.52 10.34
C LEU A 186 9.95 7.52 9.17
N TYR A 187 10.65 7.26 8.07
CA TYR A 187 10.71 8.16 6.93
C TYR A 187 9.33 8.31 6.28
N GLY A 188 8.61 7.20 6.05
CA GLY A 188 7.26 7.26 5.48
C GLY A 188 6.26 7.99 6.37
N GLY A 189 6.37 7.84 7.70
CA GLY A 189 5.55 8.56 8.67
C GLY A 189 5.83 10.05 8.65
N LEU A 190 7.11 10.44 8.63
CA LEU A 190 7.53 11.85 8.54
C LEU A 190 7.10 12.48 7.21
N GLN A 191 7.35 11.81 6.09
CA GLN A 191 6.93 12.28 4.77
C GLN A 191 5.41 12.45 4.68
N ALA A 192 4.63 11.52 5.24
CA ALA A 192 3.16 11.66 5.30
C ALA A 192 2.73 12.91 6.06
N LEU A 193 3.42 13.23 7.18
CA LEU A 193 3.12 14.42 7.97
C LEU A 193 3.40 15.72 7.19
N LEU A 194 4.38 15.72 6.31
CA LEU A 194 4.78 16.89 5.52
C LEU A 194 3.83 17.16 4.32
N GLN A 195 3.23 16.14 3.72
CA GLN A 195 2.37 16.27 2.51
C GLN A 195 1.11 17.11 2.76
N LYS A 196 0.66 17.83 1.73
CA LYS A 196 -0.60 18.61 1.72
C LYS A 196 -1.73 17.97 0.90
N ASP A 197 -1.42 17.06 -0.02
CA ASP A 197 -2.42 16.30 -0.77
C ASP A 197 -2.87 15.08 0.03
N PHE A 198 -4.18 14.89 0.20
CA PHE A 198 -4.75 13.80 1.00
C PHE A 198 -4.27 12.42 0.53
N LYS A 199 -4.26 12.15 -0.79
CA LYS A 199 -3.81 10.86 -1.34
C LYS A 199 -2.30 10.69 -1.19
N ARG A 200 -1.49 11.76 -1.29
CA ARG A 200 -0.03 11.68 -1.03
C ARG A 200 0.27 11.36 0.44
N VAL A 201 -0.48 11.96 1.39
CA VAL A 201 -0.39 11.58 2.80
C VAL A 201 -0.62 10.08 2.98
N LEU A 202 -1.69 9.56 2.36
CA LEU A 202 -2.01 8.13 2.43
C LEU A 202 -0.94 7.26 1.76
N ALA A 203 -0.34 7.70 0.65
CA ALA A 203 0.72 6.96 -0.05
C ALA A 203 2.00 6.87 0.80
N CYS A 204 2.50 8.00 1.32
CA CYS A 204 3.67 8.01 2.20
C CYS A 204 3.41 7.19 3.48
N SER A 205 2.21 7.30 4.05
CA SER A 205 1.85 6.46 5.19
C SER A 205 1.70 4.97 4.84
N THR A 206 1.47 4.60 3.57
CA THR A 206 1.53 3.19 3.13
C THR A 206 2.95 2.66 3.28
N MET A 207 3.97 3.40 2.80
CA MET A 207 5.37 3.02 3.00
C MET A 207 5.69 2.82 4.49
N SER A 208 5.25 3.75 5.36
CA SER A 208 5.44 3.62 6.81
C SER A 208 4.89 2.30 7.35
N GLN A 209 3.67 1.93 7.01
CA GLN A 209 3.04 0.70 7.52
C GLN A 209 3.64 -0.58 6.92
N LEU A 210 4.11 -0.56 5.65
CA LEU A 210 4.90 -1.65 5.08
C LEU A 210 6.20 -1.85 5.85
N GLY A 211 6.81 -0.76 6.34
CA GLY A 211 7.98 -0.80 7.22
C GLY A 211 7.74 -1.56 8.52
N PHE A 212 6.59 -1.34 9.17
CA PHE A 212 6.21 -2.13 10.37
C PHE A 212 6.14 -3.64 10.04
N MET A 213 5.58 -4.01 8.89
CA MET A 213 5.50 -5.42 8.46
C MET A 213 6.88 -5.99 8.17
N ALA A 214 7.72 -5.25 7.44
CA ALA A 214 9.07 -5.68 7.11
C ALA A 214 9.94 -5.88 8.37
N ALA A 215 9.85 -4.96 9.34
CA ALA A 215 10.57 -5.06 10.60
C ALA A 215 10.16 -6.30 11.42
N ALA A 216 8.86 -6.58 11.52
CA ALA A 216 8.38 -7.77 12.22
C ALA A 216 8.78 -9.07 11.50
N LEU A 217 8.65 -9.11 10.18
CA LEU A 217 9.06 -10.25 9.36
C LEU A 217 10.56 -10.52 9.49
N ALA A 218 11.37 -9.46 9.57
CA ALA A 218 12.83 -9.55 9.65
C ALA A 218 13.34 -10.23 10.94
N THR A 219 12.49 -10.41 11.95
CA THR A 219 12.83 -11.20 13.15
C THR A 219 13.06 -12.69 12.86
N GLY A 220 12.57 -13.18 11.71
CA GLY A 220 12.65 -14.60 11.31
C GLY A 220 11.77 -15.54 12.16
N THR A 221 10.96 -14.99 13.09
CA THR A 221 10.11 -15.79 13.98
C THR A 221 8.75 -16.12 13.34
N SER A 222 8.10 -17.20 13.78
CA SER A 222 6.72 -17.53 13.37
C SER A 222 5.78 -16.38 13.68
N LEU A 223 5.87 -15.82 14.89
CA LEU A 223 5.06 -14.68 15.32
C LEU A 223 5.30 -13.44 14.41
N GLY A 224 6.54 -13.19 14.00
CA GLY A 224 6.86 -12.08 13.06
C GLY A 224 6.20 -12.25 11.70
N ARG A 225 6.21 -13.46 11.16
CA ARG A 225 5.54 -13.81 9.89
C ARG A 225 4.02 -13.68 10.01
N GLU A 226 3.44 -14.22 11.08
CA GLU A 226 2.00 -14.17 11.36
C GLU A 226 1.53 -12.73 11.59
N ALA A 227 2.29 -11.95 12.36
CA ALA A 227 2.01 -10.53 12.60
C ALA A 227 2.04 -9.71 11.30
N ALA A 228 3.06 -9.92 10.45
CA ALA A 228 3.17 -9.27 9.15
C ALA A 228 1.98 -9.65 8.24
N LEU A 229 1.59 -10.93 8.20
CA LEU A 229 0.47 -11.42 7.42
C LEU A 229 -0.88 -10.88 7.92
N PHE A 230 -1.13 -10.93 9.23
CA PHE A 230 -2.35 -10.37 9.82
C PHE A 230 -2.47 -8.87 9.50
N TYR A 231 -1.39 -8.12 9.76
CA TYR A 231 -1.39 -6.68 9.53
C TYR A 231 -1.47 -6.32 8.05
N LEU A 232 -0.97 -7.17 7.14
CA LEU A 232 -1.12 -7.02 5.69
C LEU A 232 -2.60 -6.96 5.30
N VAL A 233 -3.44 -7.87 5.85
CA VAL A 233 -4.89 -7.88 5.58
C VAL A 233 -5.55 -6.64 6.16
N ILE A 234 -5.30 -6.33 7.44
CA ILE A 234 -5.88 -5.16 8.12
C ILE A 234 -5.48 -3.86 7.40
N HIS A 235 -4.21 -3.75 7.02
CA HIS A 235 -3.71 -2.59 6.27
C HIS A 235 -4.40 -2.44 4.92
N ALA A 236 -4.69 -3.54 4.22
CA ALA A 236 -5.42 -3.49 2.95
C ALA A 236 -6.82 -2.90 3.13
N LEU A 237 -7.53 -3.30 4.20
CA LEU A 237 -8.87 -2.83 4.51
C LEU A 237 -8.88 -1.33 4.86
N PHE A 238 -8.07 -0.89 5.84
CA PHE A 238 -8.12 0.52 6.24
C PHE A 238 -7.54 1.46 5.17
N LYS A 239 -6.54 1.03 4.40
CA LYS A 239 -6.03 1.84 3.28
C LYS A 239 -7.06 1.94 2.16
N GLY A 240 -7.67 0.82 1.80
CA GLY A 240 -8.77 0.83 0.84
C GLY A 240 -9.87 1.82 1.26
N LEU A 241 -10.32 1.73 2.51
CA LEU A 241 -11.33 2.63 3.08
C LEU A 241 -10.91 4.10 3.01
N LEU A 242 -9.68 4.43 3.45
CA LEU A 242 -9.17 5.79 3.45
C LEU A 242 -8.98 6.37 2.04
N PHE A 243 -8.54 5.55 1.06
CA PHE A 243 -8.45 6.00 -0.34
C PHE A 243 -9.83 6.24 -0.96
N LEU A 244 -10.84 5.41 -0.63
CA LEU A 244 -12.22 5.67 -1.06
C LEU A 244 -12.80 6.92 -0.40
N THR A 245 -12.45 7.18 0.88
CA THR A 245 -12.80 8.42 1.57
C THR A 245 -12.20 9.63 0.85
N ALA A 246 -10.89 9.58 0.52
CA ALA A 246 -10.23 10.64 -0.24
C ALA A 246 -10.89 10.87 -1.61
N GLY A 247 -11.26 9.80 -2.32
CA GLY A 247 -11.97 9.89 -3.60
C GLY A 247 -13.39 10.46 -3.48
N SER A 248 -14.07 10.17 -2.39
CA SER A 248 -15.40 10.75 -2.11
C SER A 248 -15.28 12.25 -1.89
N LEU A 249 -14.27 12.70 -1.15
CA LEU A 249 -14.01 14.13 -0.93
C LEU A 249 -13.60 14.83 -2.25
N GLU A 250 -12.76 14.19 -3.05
CA GLU A 250 -12.37 14.71 -4.36
C GLU A 250 -13.57 14.90 -5.29
N LYS A 251 -14.51 13.94 -5.32
CA LYS A 251 -15.75 14.05 -6.10
C LYS A 251 -16.66 15.17 -5.58
N LEU A 252 -16.67 15.46 -4.27
CA LEU A 252 -17.53 16.48 -3.65
C LEU A 252 -16.94 17.89 -3.77
N CYS A 253 -15.62 18.03 -3.60
CA CYS A 253 -14.95 19.32 -3.44
C CYS A 253 -14.11 19.71 -4.66
N GLY A 254 -13.87 18.80 -5.62
CA GLY A 254 -12.97 19.02 -6.76
C GLY A 254 -11.50 19.17 -6.38
N THR A 255 -11.15 18.99 -5.10
CA THR A 255 -9.78 19.14 -4.60
C THR A 255 -9.45 18.14 -3.50
N ARG A 256 -8.15 17.86 -3.33
CA ARG A 256 -7.59 17.05 -2.24
C ARG A 256 -6.58 17.84 -1.41
N ASP A 257 -6.39 19.12 -1.75
CA ASP A 257 -5.45 19.97 -1.02
C ASP A 257 -6.00 20.32 0.35
N LEU A 258 -5.32 19.86 1.41
CA LEU A 258 -5.70 20.10 2.79
C LEU A 258 -5.69 21.58 3.16
N SER A 259 -4.97 22.43 2.42
CA SER A 259 -4.97 23.89 2.66
C SER A 259 -6.29 24.53 2.25
N LEU A 260 -7.00 23.93 1.30
CA LEU A 260 -8.27 24.40 0.75
C LEU A 260 -9.48 23.77 1.43
N LEU A 261 -9.40 22.49 1.86
CA LEU A 261 -10.50 21.74 2.47
C LEU A 261 -10.89 22.29 3.85
N GLY A 262 -12.04 21.91 4.39
CA GLY A 262 -12.53 22.22 5.73
C GLY A 262 -14.03 21.96 5.89
N GLY A 263 -14.50 21.72 7.12
CA GLY A 263 -15.92 21.62 7.45
C GLY A 263 -16.67 20.43 6.87
N MET A 264 -15.96 19.46 6.29
CA MET A 264 -16.61 18.34 5.59
C MET A 264 -17.35 17.38 6.52
N ALA A 265 -17.15 17.44 7.84
CA ALA A 265 -17.96 16.67 8.79
C ALA A 265 -19.45 17.01 8.70
N SER A 266 -19.79 18.29 8.47
CA SER A 266 -21.18 18.75 8.33
C SER A 266 -21.76 18.50 6.94
N ARG A 267 -20.92 18.47 5.89
CA ARG A 267 -21.34 18.29 4.50
C ARG A 267 -21.40 16.82 4.09
N ALA A 268 -20.48 16.00 4.62
CA ALA A 268 -20.33 14.58 4.29
C ALA A 268 -20.18 13.71 5.56
N PRO A 269 -21.16 13.66 6.46
CA PRO A 269 -21.05 13.02 7.77
C PRO A 269 -20.73 11.52 7.68
N LEU A 270 -21.30 10.79 6.73
CA LEU A 270 -21.00 9.37 6.55
C LEU A 270 -19.56 9.13 6.03
N VAL A 271 -19.06 10.00 5.16
CA VAL A 271 -17.64 9.94 4.72
C VAL A 271 -16.72 10.21 5.91
N PHE A 272 -17.10 11.13 6.80
CA PHE A 272 -16.36 11.39 8.04
C PHE A 272 -16.36 10.17 8.98
N VAL A 273 -17.50 9.50 9.15
CA VAL A 273 -17.57 8.25 9.94
C VAL A 273 -16.63 7.18 9.36
N PHE A 274 -16.66 6.95 8.05
CA PHE A 274 -15.76 6.00 7.41
C PHE A 274 -14.28 6.42 7.53
N PHE A 275 -13.99 7.72 7.43
CA PHE A 275 -12.65 8.23 7.72
C PHE A 275 -12.23 7.89 9.15
N LEU A 276 -13.08 8.14 10.15
CA LEU A 276 -12.78 7.84 11.54
C LEU A 276 -12.51 6.34 11.78
N VAL A 277 -13.31 5.46 11.17
CA VAL A 277 -13.08 4.00 11.27
C VAL A 277 -11.72 3.61 10.69
N GLY A 278 -11.40 4.09 9.48
CA GLY A 278 -10.12 3.84 8.84
C GLY A 278 -8.93 4.44 9.61
N ALA A 279 -9.08 5.68 10.09
CA ALA A 279 -8.07 6.40 10.87
C ALA A 279 -7.85 5.75 12.25
N ALA A 280 -8.90 5.36 12.95
CA ALA A 280 -8.81 4.65 14.22
C ALA A 280 -8.05 3.31 14.06
N SER A 281 -8.37 2.55 13.00
CA SER A 281 -7.66 1.31 12.71
C SER A 281 -6.20 1.55 12.35
N LEU A 282 -5.91 2.52 11.46
CA LEU A 282 -4.52 2.88 11.12
C LEU A 282 -3.75 3.43 12.34
N GLY A 283 -4.40 4.21 13.20
CA GLY A 283 -3.83 4.68 14.47
C GLY A 283 -3.54 3.56 15.49
N GLY A 284 -4.25 2.45 15.39
CA GLY A 284 -4.16 1.34 16.34
C GLY A 284 -5.00 1.58 17.60
N VAL A 285 -6.17 2.23 17.44
CA VAL A 285 -7.11 2.46 18.55
C VAL A 285 -7.66 1.12 19.04
N PRO A 286 -7.64 0.85 20.36
CA PRO A 286 -8.23 -0.37 20.92
C PRO A 286 -9.66 -0.64 20.42
N GLY A 287 -9.97 -1.90 20.12
CA GLY A 287 -11.25 -2.28 19.50
C GLY A 287 -11.27 -2.28 17.98
N THR A 288 -10.14 -1.99 17.33
CA THR A 288 -10.01 -2.06 15.86
C THR A 288 -9.02 -3.15 15.45
N GLY A 289 -9.15 -3.67 14.21
CA GLY A 289 -8.18 -4.64 13.67
C GLY A 289 -6.75 -4.11 13.65
N GLY A 290 -6.57 -2.79 13.49
CA GLY A 290 -5.25 -2.16 13.54
C GLY A 290 -4.58 -2.23 14.91
N TYR A 291 -5.35 -2.17 16.00
CA TYR A 291 -4.84 -2.42 17.35
C TYR A 291 -4.25 -3.82 17.47
N VAL A 292 -5.03 -4.84 17.05
CA VAL A 292 -4.58 -6.23 17.08
C VAL A 292 -3.31 -6.41 16.25
N GLY A 293 -3.33 -5.97 14.99
CA GLY A 293 -2.19 -6.12 14.10
C GLY A 293 -0.93 -5.42 14.61
N LYS A 294 -1.02 -4.15 15.05
CA LYS A 294 0.12 -3.45 15.64
C LYS A 294 0.60 -4.09 16.95
N GLY A 295 -0.32 -4.62 17.75
CA GLY A 295 0.02 -5.38 18.95
C GLY A 295 0.85 -6.63 18.64
N MET A 296 0.45 -7.39 17.62
CA MET A 296 1.19 -8.57 17.13
C MET A 296 2.59 -8.17 16.60
N LEU A 297 2.68 -7.11 15.78
CA LEU A 297 3.96 -6.61 15.24
C LEU A 297 4.93 -6.22 16.37
N LYS A 298 4.44 -5.52 17.39
CA LYS A 298 5.25 -5.16 18.57
C LYS A 298 5.63 -6.38 19.41
N ALA A 299 4.73 -7.35 19.54
CA ALA A 299 5.02 -8.60 20.24
C ALA A 299 6.12 -9.40 19.54
N ALA A 300 6.16 -9.42 18.22
CA ALA A 300 7.21 -10.07 17.44
C ALA A 300 8.60 -9.41 17.65
N LEU A 301 8.64 -8.15 18.04
CA LEU A 301 9.87 -7.40 18.29
C LEU A 301 10.23 -7.35 19.79
N ARG A 302 9.64 -8.20 20.63
CA ARG A 302 10.06 -8.31 22.04
C ARG A 302 11.53 -8.75 22.09
N GLY A 303 12.32 -8.01 22.87
CA GLY A 303 13.79 -8.16 22.92
C GLY A 303 14.58 -7.19 22.05
N HIS A 304 13.90 -6.48 21.13
CA HIS A 304 14.48 -5.43 20.27
C HIS A 304 14.03 -4.04 20.76
N ALA A 305 14.55 -3.61 21.92
CA ALA A 305 14.06 -2.41 22.61
C ALA A 305 14.22 -1.11 21.78
N MET A 306 15.36 -0.92 21.12
CA MET A 306 15.62 0.26 20.29
C MET A 306 14.67 0.33 19.09
N GLU A 307 14.48 -0.79 18.43
CA GLU A 307 13.60 -0.94 17.27
C GLU A 307 12.14 -0.68 17.66
N LEU A 308 11.71 -1.19 18.81
CA LEU A 308 10.38 -0.90 19.35
C LEU A 308 10.16 0.59 19.60
N TRP A 309 11.14 1.30 20.17
CA TRP A 309 11.04 2.75 20.36
C TRP A 309 10.97 3.51 19.02
N CYS A 310 11.75 3.10 18.02
CA CYS A 310 11.66 3.65 16.67
C CYS A 310 10.26 3.46 16.07
N LEU A 311 9.64 2.27 16.24
CA LEU A 311 8.27 2.02 15.79
C LEU A 311 7.22 2.79 16.61
N GLN A 312 7.46 3.03 17.91
CA GLN A 312 6.58 3.92 18.70
C GLN A 312 6.63 5.36 18.17
N LEU A 313 7.82 5.87 17.84
CA LEU A 313 7.99 7.19 17.20
C LEU A 313 7.26 7.25 15.84
N ALA A 314 7.39 6.23 15.00
CA ALA A 314 6.62 6.12 13.74
C ALA A 314 5.10 6.07 13.99
N GLY A 315 4.68 5.46 15.11
CA GLY A 315 3.31 5.50 15.60
C GLY A 315 2.83 6.91 15.95
N ILE A 316 3.68 7.72 16.59
CA ILE A 316 3.39 9.14 16.90
C ILE A 316 3.20 9.93 15.59
N PHE A 317 4.08 9.76 14.60
CA PHE A 317 3.90 10.38 13.28
C PHE A 317 2.59 9.93 12.63
N THR A 318 2.20 8.66 12.81
CA THR A 318 0.92 8.15 12.31
C THR A 318 -0.25 8.94 12.91
N VAL A 319 -0.28 9.14 14.21
CA VAL A 319 -1.35 9.90 14.88
C VAL A 319 -1.35 11.37 14.42
N LEU A 320 -0.18 12.00 14.34
CA LEU A 320 -0.04 13.39 13.92
C LEU A 320 -0.61 13.64 12.52
N TYR A 321 -0.23 12.82 11.50
CA TYR A 321 -0.80 13.02 10.16
C TYR A 321 -2.29 12.65 10.08
N LEU A 322 -2.80 11.73 10.90
CA LEU A 322 -4.23 11.43 10.97
C LEU A 322 -5.02 12.57 11.60
N CYS A 323 -4.52 13.17 12.69
CA CYS A 323 -5.09 14.39 13.27
C CYS A 323 -5.07 15.55 12.26
N LYS A 324 -3.97 15.71 11.52
CA LYS A 324 -3.86 16.69 10.43
C LYS A 324 -4.92 16.46 9.37
N LEU A 325 -5.06 15.24 8.85
CA LEU A 325 -6.09 14.88 7.86
C LEU A 325 -7.50 15.16 8.41
N GLY A 326 -7.79 14.69 9.63
CA GLY A 326 -9.09 14.86 10.27
C GLY A 326 -9.45 16.34 10.50
N TYR A 327 -8.51 17.11 11.06
CA TYR A 327 -8.74 18.51 11.38
C TYR A 327 -8.90 19.36 10.11
N TYR A 328 -7.92 19.31 9.19
CA TYR A 328 -7.92 20.20 8.02
C TYR A 328 -8.99 19.84 6.99
N THR A 329 -9.47 18.60 6.97
CA THR A 329 -10.53 18.18 6.03
C THR A 329 -11.92 18.32 6.63
N PHE A 330 -12.11 17.88 7.87
CA PHE A 330 -13.44 17.66 8.40
C PHE A 330 -13.84 18.67 9.50
N LEU A 331 -12.91 19.06 10.38
CA LEU A 331 -13.24 19.74 11.63
C LEU A 331 -13.01 21.26 11.63
N ARG A 332 -12.03 21.78 10.86
CA ARG A 332 -11.83 23.23 10.78
C ARG A 332 -13.05 23.90 10.14
N PRO A 333 -13.25 25.23 10.34
CA PRO A 333 -14.35 25.96 9.73
C PRO A 333 -14.48 25.72 8.24
N LEU A 334 -15.71 25.66 7.73
CA LEU A 334 -16.02 25.47 6.31
C LEU A 334 -15.55 26.71 5.53
N PRO A 335 -14.68 26.57 4.51
CA PRO A 335 -14.32 27.69 3.65
C PRO A 335 -15.52 28.14 2.80
N GLU A 336 -15.63 29.45 2.53
CA GLU A 336 -16.71 30.05 1.72
C GLU A 336 -16.88 29.33 0.36
N ALA A 337 -15.77 28.92 -0.28
CA ALA A 337 -15.77 28.18 -1.55
C ALA A 337 -16.59 26.88 -1.51
N PHE A 338 -16.86 26.32 -0.33
CA PHE A 338 -17.59 25.06 -0.17
C PHE A 338 -18.98 25.25 0.50
N GLU A 339 -19.44 26.47 0.73
CA GLU A 339 -20.76 26.72 1.30
C GLU A 339 -21.89 26.13 0.45
N ASN A 340 -21.72 26.13 -0.87
CA ASN A 340 -22.69 25.62 -1.83
C ASN A 340 -22.53 24.13 -2.16
N VAL A 341 -21.55 23.42 -1.57
CA VAL A 341 -21.41 21.97 -1.75
C VAL A 341 -22.62 21.27 -1.14
N PRO A 342 -23.37 20.48 -1.91
CA PRO A 342 -24.57 19.81 -1.42
C PRO A 342 -24.25 18.89 -0.23
N LYS A 343 -25.14 18.83 0.77
CA LYS A 343 -25.05 17.81 1.83
C LYS A 343 -25.09 16.42 1.18
N SER A 344 -24.10 15.61 1.46
CA SER A 344 -23.75 14.41 0.69
C SER A 344 -24.76 13.26 0.68
N SER A 345 -25.84 13.33 1.44
CA SER A 345 -26.87 12.28 1.43
C SER A 345 -27.55 12.05 0.07
N ARG A 346 -27.37 12.98 -0.90
CA ARG A 346 -27.91 12.87 -2.26
C ARG A 346 -26.88 12.86 -3.38
N SER A 347 -25.61 13.24 -3.13
CA SER A 347 -24.60 13.44 -4.19
C SER A 347 -23.57 12.30 -4.33
N LEU A 348 -23.31 11.53 -3.28
CA LEU A 348 -22.50 10.32 -3.37
C LEU A 348 -23.40 9.14 -3.76
N ALA A 349 -23.04 8.46 -4.86
CA ALA A 349 -23.75 7.26 -5.27
C ALA A 349 -23.81 6.24 -4.12
N SER A 350 -24.98 5.63 -3.91
CA SER A 350 -25.16 4.59 -2.88
C SER A 350 -24.12 3.49 -2.96
N SER A 351 -23.65 3.15 -4.19
CA SER A 351 -22.60 2.19 -4.44
C SER A 351 -21.26 2.55 -3.77
N GLY A 352 -20.88 3.84 -3.71
CA GLY A 352 -19.68 4.29 -3.02
C GLY A 352 -19.78 4.10 -1.50
N MET A 353 -20.97 4.33 -0.92
CA MET A 353 -21.20 4.08 0.50
C MET A 353 -21.14 2.59 0.84
N TRP A 354 -21.73 1.73 0.00
CA TRP A 354 -21.60 0.28 0.14
C TRP A 354 -20.13 -0.17 0.02
N ALA A 355 -19.38 0.37 -0.94
CA ALA A 355 -17.96 0.08 -1.08
C ALA A 355 -17.15 0.43 0.19
N MET A 356 -17.42 1.56 0.81
CA MET A 356 -16.78 1.94 2.09
C MET A 356 -17.24 1.05 3.25
N GLY A 357 -18.53 0.68 3.28
CA GLY A 357 -19.10 -0.22 4.29
C GLY A 357 -18.48 -1.61 4.26
N THR A 358 -18.26 -2.19 3.06
CA THR A 358 -17.62 -3.51 2.91
C THR A 358 -16.20 -3.53 3.50
N LEU A 359 -15.48 -2.40 3.50
CA LEU A 359 -14.14 -2.29 4.08
C LEU A 359 -14.17 -1.92 5.56
N GLY A 360 -15.10 -1.04 5.98
CA GLY A 360 -15.15 -0.50 7.33
C GLY A 360 -15.70 -1.49 8.37
N ILE A 361 -16.72 -2.26 8.02
CA ILE A 361 -17.34 -3.22 8.94
C ILE A 361 -16.33 -4.30 9.38
N PRO A 362 -15.60 -4.97 8.47
CA PRO A 362 -14.60 -5.95 8.88
C PRO A 362 -13.48 -5.37 9.76
N LEU A 363 -13.10 -4.11 9.58
CA LEU A 363 -12.08 -3.46 10.43
C LEU A 363 -12.48 -3.41 11.90
N LEU A 364 -13.76 -3.16 12.18
CA LEU A 364 -14.30 -3.16 13.54
C LEU A 364 -14.47 -4.59 14.04
N LEU A 365 -15.04 -5.48 13.24
CA LEU A 365 -15.24 -6.87 13.62
C LEU A 365 -13.92 -7.58 13.96
N LEU A 366 -12.87 -7.36 13.16
CA LEU A 366 -11.55 -7.95 13.38
C LEU A 366 -10.80 -7.35 14.60
N GLY A 367 -11.28 -6.26 15.16
CA GLY A 367 -10.80 -5.73 16.43
C GLY A 367 -11.26 -6.57 17.63
N PHE A 368 -12.48 -7.08 17.58
CA PHE A 368 -13.07 -7.92 18.64
C PHE A 368 -12.96 -9.41 18.33
N PHE A 369 -13.00 -9.78 17.06
CA PHE A 369 -12.94 -11.16 16.57
C PHE A 369 -11.76 -11.35 15.61
N PRO A 370 -10.52 -11.24 16.09
CA PRO A 370 -9.35 -11.24 15.21
C PRO A 370 -9.11 -12.55 14.47
N ARG A 371 -9.66 -13.67 14.97
CA ARG A 371 -9.65 -14.98 14.27
C ARG A 371 -10.61 -15.04 13.08
N GLY A 372 -11.32 -13.94 12.77
CA GLY A 372 -12.24 -13.85 11.64
C GLY A 372 -11.57 -13.73 10.27
N ILE A 373 -10.23 -13.65 10.17
CA ILE A 373 -9.54 -13.71 8.88
C ILE A 373 -9.54 -15.16 8.40
N PRO A 374 -10.19 -15.46 7.24
CA PRO A 374 -10.23 -16.80 6.70
C PRO A 374 -8.81 -17.34 6.45
N PHE A 375 -8.57 -18.60 6.77
CA PHE A 375 -7.31 -19.32 6.57
C PHE A 375 -6.09 -18.77 7.35
N PHE A 376 -6.28 -17.83 8.27
CA PHE A 376 -5.18 -17.30 9.07
C PHE A 376 -4.61 -18.41 9.97
N PRO A 377 -3.32 -18.75 9.81
CA PRO A 377 -2.74 -19.91 10.51
C PRO A 377 -2.23 -19.58 11.91
N GLY A 378 -2.13 -18.28 12.25
CA GLY A 378 -1.41 -17.82 13.42
C GLY A 378 -2.25 -17.78 14.70
N GLU A 379 -1.54 -17.82 15.83
CA GLU A 379 -2.10 -17.52 17.12
C GLU A 379 -2.04 -16.01 17.41
N ILE A 380 -3.10 -15.49 18.01
CA ILE A 380 -3.17 -14.10 18.39
C ILE A 380 -2.80 -14.00 19.86
N PRO A 381 -1.69 -13.33 20.20
CA PRO A 381 -1.29 -13.16 21.58
C PRO A 381 -2.35 -12.38 22.37
N GLU A 382 -2.37 -12.56 23.68
CA GLU A 382 -3.24 -11.77 24.55
C GLU A 382 -2.82 -10.30 24.52
N LEU A 383 -3.69 -9.46 23.94
CA LEU A 383 -3.44 -8.03 23.75
C LEU A 383 -4.25 -7.15 24.71
N TRP A 384 -5.26 -7.72 25.40
CA TRP A 384 -6.11 -7.01 26.34
C TRP A 384 -5.53 -7.00 27.77
N ASN A 385 -4.26 -6.60 27.87
CA ASN A 385 -3.56 -6.41 29.13
C ASN A 385 -2.99 -5.00 29.25
N PHE A 386 -2.66 -4.55 30.45
CA PHE A 386 -2.19 -3.19 30.72
C PHE A 386 -0.95 -2.80 29.89
N GLY A 387 -0.01 -3.73 29.68
CA GLY A 387 1.21 -3.48 28.91
C GLY A 387 0.91 -3.21 27.43
N SER A 388 0.08 -4.05 26.81
CA SER A 388 -0.31 -3.90 25.40
C SER A 388 -1.17 -2.66 25.17
N LEU A 389 -2.14 -2.40 26.08
CA LEU A 389 -2.96 -1.19 26.05
C LEU A 389 -2.10 0.06 26.23
N GLY A 390 -1.20 0.10 27.21
CA GLY A 390 -0.26 1.22 27.43
C GLY A 390 0.60 1.48 26.19
N SER A 391 1.16 0.42 25.59
CA SER A 391 1.95 0.51 24.36
C SER A 391 1.16 1.04 23.14
N ALA A 392 -0.14 0.78 23.07
CA ALA A 392 -1.01 1.32 22.01
C ALA A 392 -1.43 2.76 22.30
N LEU A 393 -1.75 3.09 23.56
CA LEU A 393 -2.19 4.43 23.97
C LEU A 393 -1.06 5.46 23.95
N LEU A 394 0.20 5.05 24.13
CA LEU A 394 1.35 5.96 24.15
C LEU A 394 1.45 6.82 22.89
N PRO A 395 1.53 6.28 21.65
CA PRO A 395 1.57 7.12 20.45
C PRO A 395 0.26 7.91 20.24
N LEU A 396 -0.90 7.37 20.62
CA LEU A 396 -2.18 8.06 20.53
C LEU A 396 -2.21 9.29 21.45
N GLY A 397 -1.79 9.12 22.71
CA GLY A 397 -1.73 10.20 23.70
C GLY A 397 -0.70 11.27 23.30
N ILE A 398 0.53 10.88 23.02
CA ILE A 398 1.59 11.84 22.66
C ILE A 398 1.24 12.57 21.36
N GLY A 399 0.89 11.84 20.29
CA GLY A 399 0.58 12.45 18.99
C GLY A 399 -0.66 13.33 19.05
N GLY A 400 -1.73 12.90 19.74
CA GLY A 400 -2.94 13.68 19.93
C GLY A 400 -2.70 14.95 20.73
N THR A 401 -1.97 14.88 21.84
CA THR A 401 -1.61 16.02 22.66
C THR A 401 -0.73 17.02 21.91
N LEU A 402 0.32 16.54 21.21
CA LEU A 402 1.19 17.40 20.40
C LEU A 402 0.39 18.13 19.30
N PHE A 403 -0.51 17.45 18.61
CA PHE A 403 -1.35 18.10 17.62
C PHE A 403 -2.32 19.10 18.26
N GLY A 404 -2.94 18.75 19.39
CA GLY A 404 -3.88 19.64 20.12
C GLY A 404 -3.22 20.91 20.63
N LEU A 405 -2.00 20.82 21.16
CA LEU A 405 -1.26 21.97 21.67
C LEU A 405 -0.64 22.84 20.55
N PHE A 406 -0.21 22.23 19.46
CA PHE A 406 0.55 22.90 18.39
C PHE A 406 -0.06 22.68 16.99
N PRO A 407 -1.39 22.89 16.76
CA PRO A 407 -2.01 22.58 15.47
C PRO A 407 -1.42 23.42 14.32
N LYS A 408 -0.94 24.63 14.61
CA LYS A 408 -0.31 25.54 13.63
C LYS A 408 0.99 24.99 13.08
N LEU A 409 1.73 24.19 13.85
CA LEU A 409 2.99 23.56 13.41
C LEU A 409 2.75 22.56 12.26
N PHE A 410 1.59 21.91 12.27
CA PHE A 410 1.20 20.90 11.28
C PHE A 410 0.34 21.46 10.14
N ARG A 411 0.27 22.79 10.01
CA ARG A 411 -0.49 23.43 8.92
C ARG A 411 0.08 22.96 7.56
N PRO A 412 -0.81 22.62 6.60
CA PRO A 412 -0.39 22.34 5.23
C PRO A 412 0.37 23.55 4.66
N ARG A 413 1.60 23.35 4.22
CA ARG A 413 2.46 24.38 3.63
C ARG A 413 2.47 24.25 2.12
N ASN A 414 2.62 25.38 1.43
CA ASN A 414 2.77 25.41 -0.03
C ASN A 414 4.22 25.19 -0.49
N ASP A 415 5.16 25.14 0.47
CA ASP A 415 6.56 24.92 0.16
C ASP A 415 6.74 23.54 -0.50
N HIS A 416 7.57 23.51 -1.52
CA HIS A 416 7.94 22.25 -2.16
C HIS A 416 8.78 21.43 -1.17
N ILE A 417 8.25 20.29 -0.75
CA ILE A 417 8.98 19.36 0.11
C ILE A 417 9.70 18.39 -0.81
N PRO A 418 11.04 18.31 -0.74
CA PRO A 418 11.77 17.36 -1.57
C PRO A 418 11.28 15.94 -1.33
N ASP A 419 10.78 15.31 -2.39
CA ASP A 419 10.43 13.90 -2.43
C ASP A 419 11.58 13.10 -3.05
N ALA A 420 11.49 11.77 -3.00
CA ALA A 420 12.45 10.90 -3.67
C ALA A 420 12.52 11.16 -5.19
N GLU A 421 11.46 11.67 -5.80
CA GLU A 421 11.45 12.14 -7.20
C GLU A 421 12.48 13.23 -7.44
N ASP A 422 12.53 14.22 -6.55
CA ASP A 422 13.43 15.38 -6.68
C ASP A 422 14.90 14.99 -6.51
N LEU A 423 15.15 14.01 -5.62
CA LEU A 423 16.49 13.46 -5.40
C LEU A 423 16.98 12.63 -6.58
N LEU A 424 16.08 11.95 -7.28
CA LEU A 424 16.41 11.10 -8.43
C LEU A 424 16.40 11.86 -9.76
N ALA A 425 15.73 13.01 -9.84
CA ALA A 425 15.63 13.82 -11.04
C ALA A 425 16.99 14.22 -11.65
N PRO A 426 18.02 14.65 -10.87
CA PRO A 426 19.35 14.93 -11.38
C PRO A 426 20.05 13.69 -11.96
N GLY A 427 19.93 12.53 -11.28
CA GLY A 427 20.50 11.25 -11.76
C GLY A 427 19.78 10.74 -13.01
N ALA A 428 18.46 10.88 -13.08
CA ALA A 428 17.68 10.56 -14.26
C ALA A 428 18.04 11.48 -15.46
N ALA A 429 18.24 12.76 -15.20
CA ALA A 429 18.67 13.72 -16.22
C ALA A 429 20.06 13.40 -16.84
N LEU A 430 20.96 12.80 -16.03
CA LEU A 430 22.26 12.32 -16.52
C LEU A 430 22.15 11.02 -17.34
N LEU A 431 21.18 10.15 -17.02
CA LEU A 431 20.98 8.86 -17.69
C LEU A 431 20.13 8.99 -18.97
N ILE A 432 19.22 9.97 -19.05
CA ILE A 432 18.34 10.18 -20.20
C ILE A 432 19.11 10.40 -21.53
N PRO A 433 20.21 11.16 -21.61
CA PRO A 433 20.97 11.31 -22.83
C PRO A 433 21.63 10.03 -23.33
N SER A 434 22.15 9.19 -22.40
CA SER A 434 22.78 7.91 -22.74
C SER A 434 21.75 6.85 -23.20
N LEU A 435 20.49 7.00 -22.81
CA LEU A 435 19.34 6.20 -23.29
C LEU A 435 18.74 6.69 -24.61
N GLY A 436 19.31 7.73 -25.22
CA GLY A 436 18.82 8.29 -26.49
C GLY A 436 18.76 7.27 -27.64
N MET A 437 19.60 6.24 -27.60
CA MET A 437 19.56 5.12 -28.54
C MET A 437 18.32 4.23 -28.35
N LEU A 438 17.92 3.98 -27.10
CA LEU A 438 16.70 3.24 -26.74
C LEU A 438 15.43 4.04 -27.08
N ARG A 439 15.51 5.39 -27.06
CA ARG A 439 14.41 6.28 -27.43
C ARG A 439 14.00 6.14 -28.91
N LYS A 440 14.93 5.74 -29.80
CA LYS A 440 14.64 5.48 -31.22
C LYS A 440 13.87 4.16 -31.41
N ILE A 441 14.02 3.21 -30.51
CA ILE A 441 13.32 1.92 -30.52
C ILE A 441 11.94 2.02 -29.87
N HIS A 442 11.80 2.91 -28.89
CA HIS A 442 10.55 3.11 -28.16
C HIS A 442 9.81 4.37 -28.60
N SER A 443 8.62 4.20 -29.17
CA SER A 443 7.72 5.30 -29.60
C SER A 443 7.23 6.21 -28.45
N GLY A 444 7.56 5.89 -27.20
CA GLY A 444 7.11 6.60 -25.99
C GLY A 444 5.60 6.50 -25.68
N LYS A 445 4.82 5.85 -26.55
CA LYS A 445 3.39 5.64 -26.33
C LYS A 445 3.20 4.44 -25.40
N ILE A 446 2.50 4.64 -24.30
CA ILE A 446 2.27 3.59 -23.27
C ILE A 446 1.63 2.33 -23.85
N ARG A 447 0.79 2.48 -24.86
CA ARG A 447 0.16 1.39 -25.61
C ARG A 447 1.18 0.44 -26.26
N HIS A 448 2.25 0.99 -26.86
CA HIS A 448 3.30 0.20 -27.48
C HIS A 448 4.21 -0.45 -26.45
N LEU A 449 4.50 0.26 -25.35
CA LEU A 449 5.20 -0.32 -24.18
C LEU A 449 4.42 -1.48 -23.60
N PHE A 450 3.11 -1.31 -23.41
CA PHE A 450 2.24 -2.39 -22.92
C PHE A 450 2.31 -3.64 -23.82
N CYS A 451 2.13 -3.47 -25.14
CA CYS A 451 2.22 -4.59 -26.10
C CYS A 451 3.61 -5.24 -26.07
N PHE A 452 4.68 -4.46 -26.07
CA PHE A 452 6.06 -4.97 -26.06
C PHE A 452 6.36 -5.82 -24.84
N TYR A 453 6.07 -5.29 -23.64
CA TYR A 453 6.33 -6.02 -22.39
C TYR A 453 5.39 -7.21 -22.21
N PHE A 454 4.13 -7.09 -22.61
CA PHE A 454 3.19 -8.21 -22.60
C PHE A 454 3.68 -9.36 -23.48
N LEU A 455 4.11 -9.05 -24.70
CA LEU A 455 4.67 -10.05 -25.63
C LEU A 455 6.00 -10.61 -25.13
N ALA A 456 6.86 -9.79 -24.52
CA ALA A 456 8.11 -10.25 -23.92
C ALA A 456 7.86 -11.22 -22.75
N LEU A 457 6.91 -10.90 -21.85
CA LEU A 457 6.53 -11.79 -20.75
C LEU A 457 5.89 -13.09 -21.24
N LEU A 458 5.04 -13.04 -22.28
CA LEU A 458 4.49 -14.22 -22.91
C LEU A 458 5.56 -15.07 -23.60
N GLY A 459 6.53 -14.42 -24.26
CA GLY A 459 7.69 -15.10 -24.88
C GLY A 459 8.57 -15.80 -23.84
N ILE A 460 8.85 -15.13 -22.71
CA ILE A 460 9.58 -15.74 -21.59
C ILE A 460 8.78 -16.93 -21.02
N PHE A 461 7.46 -16.76 -20.85
CA PHE A 461 6.60 -17.85 -20.37
C PHE A 461 6.62 -19.05 -21.30
N ALA A 462 6.51 -18.82 -22.62
CA ALA A 462 6.57 -19.87 -23.63
C ALA A 462 7.93 -20.59 -23.66
N LEU A 463 9.04 -19.85 -23.54
CA LEU A 463 10.40 -20.41 -23.46
C LEU A 463 10.64 -21.25 -22.20
N LEU A 464 10.00 -20.90 -21.10
CA LEU A 464 10.14 -21.61 -19.82
C LEU A 464 9.16 -22.77 -19.65
N SER A 465 8.15 -22.88 -20.53
CA SER A 465 7.20 -24.00 -20.57
C SER A 465 7.64 -25.12 -21.54
N LEU A 466 8.68 -24.89 -22.33
CA LEU A 466 9.41 -25.89 -23.14
C LEU A 466 10.56 -26.50 -22.34
#